data_ef14f2c01d36ab686adf9f02bb355f2f
#
_entry.id   ef14f2c01d36ab686adf9f02bb355f2f
#
_cell.length_a   1.000
_cell.length_b   1.000
_cell.length_c   1.000
_cell.angle_alpha   90.00
_cell.angle_beta   90.00
_cell.angle_gamma   90.00
#
_symmetry.space_group_name_H-M   'P 1'
#
loop_
_entity.id
_entity.type
_entity.pdbx_description
1 polymer ?
#
loop_
_entity_poly.entity_id
_entity_poly.type
_entity_poly.pdbx_seq_one_letter_code
_entity_poly.pdbx_strand_id
1 'polypeptide(L)'
;MRRVVVTGLGIVSSIGNDAQEVTASLREAKSGISFSNDFAEHGFKCQVWGAPNLDTTELVDRRAARFLSQGGMWNHVAMKQAIADSGLEDKDIGGNERTGIIMGSGGPSTRTLIEAAEITLKNNSPKRIGPFAVPKAMSSTASATLATWFKIHGVNYSISSACSTSAHCIGNAMEMIQWGKQDVMFAGGHEDLDWTMSNLFDAMGAMSSKYNDTPSTASRAYDVSRDGFVIAGGAGVLVLEELEHAKARGAKIYAEITGYGATSDGYDMVAPSGEGAIRCMRQALATVKGEVDYVNTHGTSTPVGDSKEIGAIREVFGNKIPHIQSTKSLTGHSLGAAGVQESIYGLLMMQAGFIGESAHITELDPEFDGVPIVRKRIDNAKIDTVLSNSFGFGGTNATLVFQRHNG
;
A
#
# COMPACT_ATOMS: atom_id res chain seq x y z
N MET A 1 -13.50 -16.93 16.65
CA MET A 1 -13.27 -16.61 15.23
C MET A 1 -12.10 -17.43 14.73
N ARG A 2 -12.08 -17.79 13.44
CA ARG A 2 -10.94 -18.44 12.81
C ARG A 2 -9.74 -17.48 12.78
N ARG A 3 -8.54 -17.99 12.98
CA ARG A 3 -7.30 -17.20 12.95
C ARG A 3 -6.81 -17.05 11.52
N VAL A 4 -6.23 -15.91 11.20
CA VAL A 4 -5.80 -15.59 9.84
C VAL A 4 -4.32 -15.25 9.83
N VAL A 5 -3.58 -15.92 8.95
CA VAL A 5 -2.13 -15.74 8.82
C VAL A 5 -1.76 -15.29 7.41
N VAL A 6 -0.59 -14.65 7.30
CA VAL A 6 0.02 -14.30 6.02
C VAL A 6 0.99 -15.40 5.63
N THR A 7 0.72 -16.06 4.51
CA THR A 7 1.54 -17.19 4.02
C THR A 7 2.35 -16.87 2.77
N GLY A 8 2.07 -15.75 2.12
CA GLY A 8 2.82 -15.31 0.95
C GLY A 8 2.68 -13.81 0.70
N LEU A 9 3.64 -13.24 0.01
CA LEU A 9 3.65 -11.85 -0.38
C LEU A 9 4.32 -11.63 -1.73
N GLY A 10 3.89 -10.57 -2.41
CA GLY A 10 4.50 -10.09 -3.65
C GLY A 10 4.40 -8.58 -3.71
N ILE A 11 5.41 -7.93 -4.27
CA ILE A 11 5.51 -6.48 -4.29
C ILE A 11 6.26 -5.96 -5.51
N VAL A 12 5.76 -4.85 -6.05
CA VAL A 12 6.45 -3.97 -6.99
C VAL A 12 6.32 -2.56 -6.44
N SER A 13 7.45 -1.91 -6.15
CA SER A 13 7.49 -0.56 -5.60
C SER A 13 8.64 0.24 -6.16
N SER A 14 8.67 1.54 -5.86
CA SER A 14 9.77 2.43 -6.25
C SER A 14 11.13 2.04 -5.67
N ILE A 15 11.16 1.28 -4.56
CA ILE A 15 12.38 0.85 -3.87
C ILE A 15 12.79 -0.60 -4.16
N GLY A 16 12.05 -1.29 -5.02
CA GLY A 16 12.38 -2.66 -5.43
C GLY A 16 11.20 -3.38 -6.07
N ASN A 17 11.51 -4.39 -6.87
CA ASN A 17 10.57 -5.14 -7.67
C ASN A 17 10.21 -6.52 -7.09
N ASP A 18 10.80 -6.84 -5.95
CA ASP A 18 10.52 -8.04 -5.15
C ASP A 18 10.88 -7.83 -3.67
N ALA A 19 10.59 -8.82 -2.85
CA ALA A 19 10.85 -8.78 -1.42
C ALA A 19 12.33 -8.61 -1.06
N GLN A 20 13.24 -9.16 -1.85
CA GLN A 20 14.68 -9.10 -1.60
C GLN A 20 15.22 -7.69 -1.86
N GLU A 21 14.90 -7.10 -3.02
CA GLU A 21 15.30 -5.75 -3.38
C GLU A 21 14.73 -4.72 -2.40
N VAL A 22 13.45 -4.87 -2.05
CA VAL A 22 12.77 -4.00 -1.09
C VAL A 22 13.42 -4.09 0.30
N THR A 23 13.73 -5.28 0.78
CA THR A 23 14.40 -5.45 2.08
C THR A 23 15.77 -4.79 2.10
N ALA A 24 16.55 -4.93 1.02
CA ALA A 24 17.85 -4.28 0.89
C ALA A 24 17.72 -2.75 0.90
N SER A 25 16.78 -2.21 0.13
CA SER A 25 16.55 -0.76 0.07
C SER A 25 16.09 -0.17 1.40
N LEU A 26 15.20 -0.87 2.13
CA LEU A 26 14.78 -0.46 3.49
C LEU A 26 15.96 -0.47 4.47
N ARG A 27 16.83 -1.47 4.37
CA ARG A 27 18.02 -1.60 5.23
C ARG A 27 19.07 -0.52 4.96
N GLU A 28 19.24 -0.16 3.70
CA GLU A 28 20.23 0.82 3.24
C GLU A 28 19.70 2.25 3.18
N ALA A 29 18.43 2.47 3.53
CA ALA A 29 17.71 3.74 3.38
C ALA A 29 17.81 4.29 1.94
N LYS A 30 17.71 3.42 0.95
CA LYS A 30 17.80 3.77 -0.47
C LYS A 30 16.48 4.35 -0.96
N SER A 31 16.49 5.62 -1.35
CA SER A 31 15.32 6.28 -1.92
C SER A 31 15.00 5.76 -3.32
N GLY A 32 13.72 5.51 -3.59
CA GLY A 32 13.17 5.24 -4.92
C GLY A 32 12.58 6.47 -5.61
N ILE A 33 12.79 7.65 -5.04
CA ILE A 33 12.26 8.90 -5.58
C ILE A 33 13.26 9.49 -6.57
N SER A 34 12.79 9.87 -7.74
CA SER A 34 13.57 10.42 -8.83
C SER A 34 12.86 11.61 -9.48
N PHE A 35 13.59 12.35 -10.32
CA PHE A 35 13.02 13.40 -11.15
C PHE A 35 12.12 12.80 -12.24
N SER A 36 10.98 13.46 -12.48
CA SER A 36 10.03 13.10 -13.54
C SER A 36 10.09 14.09 -14.69
N ASN A 37 10.67 13.67 -15.81
CA ASN A 37 10.64 14.47 -17.04
C ASN A 37 9.20 14.70 -17.52
N ASP A 38 8.34 13.69 -17.35
CA ASP A 38 6.93 13.75 -17.76
C ASP A 38 6.18 14.87 -17.00
N PHE A 39 6.39 14.98 -15.70
CA PHE A 39 5.78 16.07 -14.90
C PHE A 39 6.34 17.45 -15.29
N ALA A 40 7.65 17.53 -15.54
CA ALA A 40 8.28 18.78 -15.95
C ALA A 40 7.76 19.25 -17.32
N GLU A 41 7.62 18.36 -18.30
CA GLU A 41 7.08 18.63 -19.64
C GLU A 41 5.61 19.10 -19.59
N HIS A 42 4.83 18.62 -18.59
CA HIS A 42 3.46 19.05 -18.37
C HIS A 42 3.31 20.26 -17.44
N GLY A 43 4.42 20.88 -17.05
CA GLY A 43 4.40 22.14 -16.27
C GLY A 43 4.01 21.99 -14.81
N PHE A 44 4.21 20.81 -14.21
CA PHE A 44 3.92 20.59 -12.79
C PHE A 44 4.87 21.40 -11.90
N LYS A 45 4.35 21.83 -10.75
CA LYS A 45 5.19 22.39 -9.67
C LYS A 45 6.04 21.31 -9.03
N CYS A 46 5.45 20.14 -8.76
CA CYS A 46 6.14 18.95 -8.30
C CYS A 46 6.71 18.20 -9.51
N GLN A 47 8.03 18.03 -9.58
CA GLN A 47 8.68 17.32 -10.68
C GLN A 47 9.39 16.05 -10.22
N VAL A 48 8.93 15.47 -9.11
CA VAL A 48 9.49 14.26 -8.53
C VAL A 48 8.41 13.20 -8.33
N TRP A 49 8.79 11.95 -8.43
CA TRP A 49 7.91 10.79 -8.26
C TRP A 49 8.63 9.56 -7.73
N GLY A 50 7.87 8.61 -7.17
CA GLY A 50 8.36 7.28 -6.79
C GLY A 50 7.93 6.24 -7.83
N ALA A 51 8.62 6.14 -8.94
CA ALA A 51 8.28 5.23 -10.02
C ALA A 51 8.96 3.85 -9.84
N PRO A 52 8.20 2.73 -9.89
CA PRO A 52 8.80 1.42 -10.04
C PRO A 52 9.62 1.31 -11.32
N ASN A 53 10.81 0.73 -11.22
CA ASN A 53 11.70 0.48 -12.35
C ASN A 53 11.60 -1.00 -12.76
N LEU A 54 10.50 -1.36 -13.43
CA LEU A 54 10.23 -2.73 -13.86
C LEU A 54 9.70 -2.75 -15.30
N ASP A 55 10.42 -3.43 -16.19
CA ASP A 55 9.88 -3.80 -17.49
C ASP A 55 9.03 -5.06 -17.34
N THR A 56 7.73 -4.91 -17.58
CA THR A 56 6.75 -5.98 -17.46
C THR A 56 6.52 -6.77 -18.75
N THR A 57 7.19 -6.43 -19.84
CA THR A 57 6.92 -6.94 -21.18
C THR A 57 7.04 -8.47 -21.26
N GLU A 58 8.07 -9.04 -20.65
CA GLU A 58 8.30 -10.49 -20.64
C GLU A 58 7.71 -11.18 -19.40
N LEU A 59 7.22 -10.40 -18.41
CA LEU A 59 6.72 -10.91 -17.15
C LEU A 59 5.21 -11.18 -17.19
N VAL A 60 4.49 -10.52 -18.09
CA VAL A 60 3.04 -10.63 -18.22
C VAL A 60 2.68 -11.12 -19.61
N ASP A 61 1.87 -12.19 -19.69
CA ASP A 61 1.39 -12.73 -20.98
C ASP A 61 0.66 -11.64 -21.77
N ARG A 62 0.96 -11.53 -23.06
CA ARG A 62 0.39 -10.52 -23.97
C ARG A 62 -1.15 -10.51 -24.00
N ARG A 63 -1.78 -11.66 -23.77
CA ARG A 63 -3.25 -11.77 -23.72
C ARG A 63 -3.81 -11.11 -22.47
N ALA A 64 -3.13 -11.27 -21.32
CA ALA A 64 -3.47 -10.58 -20.08
C ALA A 64 -3.21 -9.07 -20.20
N ALA A 65 -2.04 -8.70 -20.69
CA ALA A 65 -1.57 -7.31 -20.79
C ALA A 65 -2.56 -6.38 -21.54
N ARG A 66 -3.32 -6.91 -22.50
CA ARG A 66 -4.35 -6.13 -23.24
C ARG A 66 -5.43 -5.53 -22.33
N PHE A 67 -5.69 -6.16 -21.18
CA PHE A 67 -6.74 -5.75 -20.25
C PHE A 67 -6.20 -4.97 -19.04
N LEU A 68 -4.88 -4.75 -18.96
CA LEU A 68 -4.21 -4.19 -17.80
C LEU A 68 -3.74 -2.76 -18.06
N SER A 69 -3.93 -1.89 -17.09
CA SER A 69 -3.22 -0.62 -16.98
C SER A 69 -1.79 -0.84 -16.49
N GLN A 70 -0.99 0.22 -16.38
CA GLN A 70 0.37 0.13 -15.84
C GLN A 70 0.38 -0.50 -14.43
N GLY A 71 -0.44 0.00 -13.51
CA GLY A 71 -0.56 -0.56 -12.17
C GLY A 71 -1.10 -1.97 -12.15
N GLY A 72 -2.03 -2.29 -13.09
CA GLY A 72 -2.52 -3.64 -13.30
C GLY A 72 -1.42 -4.62 -13.72
N MET A 73 -0.45 -4.18 -14.53
CA MET A 73 0.73 -4.98 -14.90
C MET A 73 1.60 -5.29 -13.68
N TRP A 74 1.87 -4.28 -12.84
CA TRP A 74 2.60 -4.48 -11.59
C TRP A 74 1.86 -5.40 -10.62
N ASN A 75 0.52 -5.25 -10.54
CA ASN A 75 -0.33 -6.11 -9.71
C ASN A 75 -0.28 -7.57 -10.15
N HIS A 76 -0.27 -7.82 -11.46
CA HIS A 76 -0.11 -9.15 -12.04
C HIS A 76 1.24 -9.78 -11.66
N VAL A 77 2.32 -9.02 -11.72
CA VAL A 77 3.65 -9.48 -11.30
C VAL A 77 3.67 -9.77 -9.81
N ALA A 78 3.16 -8.86 -8.97
CA ALA A 78 3.06 -9.07 -7.52
C ALA A 78 2.23 -10.30 -7.16
N MET A 79 1.13 -10.55 -7.89
CA MET A 79 0.30 -11.76 -7.70
C MET A 79 1.10 -13.04 -8.00
N LYS A 80 1.86 -13.09 -9.09
CA LYS A 80 2.72 -14.24 -9.41
C LYS A 80 3.76 -14.48 -8.31
N GLN A 81 4.38 -13.42 -7.80
CA GLN A 81 5.33 -13.51 -6.69
C GLN A 81 4.65 -14.07 -5.43
N ALA A 82 3.48 -13.55 -5.07
CA ALA A 82 2.75 -13.98 -3.88
C ALA A 82 2.34 -15.45 -3.95
N ILE A 83 1.88 -15.92 -5.11
CA ILE A 83 1.58 -17.34 -5.35
C ILE A 83 2.82 -18.18 -5.16
N ALA A 84 3.93 -17.82 -5.80
CA ALA A 84 5.19 -18.57 -5.69
C ALA A 84 5.73 -18.60 -4.25
N ASP A 85 5.68 -17.47 -3.55
CA ASP A 85 6.16 -17.35 -2.16
C ASP A 85 5.30 -18.14 -1.17
N SER A 86 3.98 -18.22 -1.42
CA SER A 86 3.05 -18.96 -0.55
C SER A 86 3.16 -20.48 -0.66
N GLY A 87 3.71 -20.99 -1.75
CA GLY A 87 3.74 -22.42 -2.07
C GLY A 87 2.35 -23.02 -2.35
N LEU A 88 1.34 -22.19 -2.65
CA LEU A 88 0.05 -22.67 -3.14
C LEU A 88 0.19 -23.28 -4.53
N GLU A 89 -0.47 -24.40 -4.73
CA GLU A 89 -0.52 -25.09 -6.03
C GLU A 89 -1.73 -24.62 -6.86
N ASP A 90 -1.73 -24.90 -8.16
CA ASP A 90 -2.83 -24.56 -9.06
C ASP A 90 -4.20 -25.05 -8.58
N LYS A 91 -4.26 -26.24 -7.95
CA LYS A 91 -5.49 -26.82 -7.38
C LYS A 91 -6.05 -26.01 -6.19
N ASP A 92 -5.18 -25.30 -5.48
CA ASP A 92 -5.56 -24.49 -4.33
C ASP A 92 -6.15 -23.14 -4.76
N ILE A 93 -5.89 -22.74 -6.01
CA ILE A 93 -6.24 -21.44 -6.58
C ILE A 93 -7.32 -21.57 -7.65
N GLY A 94 -6.97 -22.21 -8.77
CA GLY A 94 -7.82 -22.30 -9.96
C GLY A 94 -9.01 -23.22 -9.75
N GLY A 95 -10.22 -22.70 -9.91
CA GLY A 95 -11.47 -23.46 -9.75
C GLY A 95 -11.87 -23.77 -8.31
N ASN A 96 -11.14 -23.28 -7.33
CA ASN A 96 -11.45 -23.48 -5.92
C ASN A 96 -12.38 -22.36 -5.40
N GLU A 97 -13.60 -22.71 -5.04
CA GLU A 97 -14.59 -21.77 -4.49
C GLU A 97 -14.24 -21.26 -3.08
N ARG A 98 -13.26 -21.90 -2.40
CA ARG A 98 -12.76 -21.49 -1.09
C ARG A 98 -11.57 -20.53 -1.16
N THR A 99 -11.11 -20.20 -2.38
CA THR A 99 -10.06 -19.20 -2.63
C THR A 99 -10.64 -17.99 -3.33
N GLY A 100 -10.53 -16.84 -2.68
CA GLY A 100 -11.08 -15.56 -3.14
C GLY A 100 -10.02 -14.47 -3.33
N ILE A 101 -10.48 -13.30 -3.75
CA ILE A 101 -9.65 -12.12 -4.00
C ILE A 101 -10.43 -10.84 -3.65
N ILE A 102 -9.77 -9.95 -2.89
CA ILE A 102 -10.19 -8.57 -2.67
C ILE A 102 -8.99 -7.68 -2.94
N MET A 103 -9.03 -6.97 -4.05
CA MET A 103 -7.98 -6.07 -4.52
C MET A 103 -8.56 -4.73 -4.89
N GLY A 104 -7.80 -3.65 -4.72
CA GLY A 104 -8.28 -2.32 -5.03
C GLY A 104 -7.25 -1.42 -5.70
N SER A 105 -7.76 -0.26 -6.12
CA SER A 105 -6.99 0.87 -6.61
C SER A 105 -7.65 2.15 -6.07
N GLY A 106 -6.88 3.17 -5.76
CA GLY A 106 -7.42 4.46 -5.29
C GLY A 106 -8.21 5.18 -6.36
N GLY A 107 -7.84 4.98 -7.63
CA GLY A 107 -8.55 5.50 -8.79
C GLY A 107 -8.44 4.57 -10.00
N PRO A 108 -9.36 4.68 -10.98
CA PRO A 108 -9.24 3.95 -12.23
C PRO A 108 -8.07 4.47 -13.07
N SER A 109 -7.71 3.77 -14.15
CA SER A 109 -6.71 4.25 -15.10
C SER A 109 -7.18 5.54 -15.80
N THR A 110 -6.74 6.68 -15.31
CA THR A 110 -7.05 8.00 -15.90
C THR A 110 -6.48 8.15 -17.30
N ARG A 111 -5.30 7.59 -17.56
CA ARG A 111 -4.71 7.52 -18.91
C ARG A 111 -5.70 6.90 -19.91
N THR A 112 -6.26 5.73 -19.59
CA THR A 112 -7.22 5.03 -20.45
C THR A 112 -8.48 5.86 -20.70
N LEU A 113 -8.99 6.56 -19.69
CA LEU A 113 -10.17 7.42 -19.81
C LEU A 113 -9.90 8.62 -20.73
N ILE A 114 -8.75 9.28 -20.56
CA ILE A 114 -8.35 10.43 -21.38
C ILE A 114 -8.15 10.02 -22.84
N GLU A 115 -7.38 8.95 -23.09
CA GLU A 115 -7.16 8.42 -24.44
C GLU A 115 -8.49 8.05 -25.12
N ALA A 116 -9.42 7.41 -24.42
CA ALA A 116 -10.73 7.09 -24.95
C ALA A 116 -11.55 8.35 -25.29
N ALA A 117 -11.50 9.36 -24.44
CA ALA A 117 -12.16 10.64 -24.69
C ALA A 117 -11.54 11.36 -25.92
N GLU A 118 -10.23 11.44 -26.02
CA GLU A 118 -9.51 12.04 -27.16
C GLU A 118 -9.83 11.33 -28.48
N ILE A 119 -9.85 9.99 -28.49
CA ILE A 119 -10.25 9.21 -29.66
C ILE A 119 -11.67 9.57 -30.09
N THR A 120 -12.60 9.67 -29.15
CA THR A 120 -13.99 10.01 -29.43
C THR A 120 -14.13 11.41 -30.02
N LEU A 121 -13.48 12.40 -29.40
CA LEU A 121 -13.50 13.78 -29.85
C LEU A 121 -12.86 13.94 -31.23
N LYS A 122 -11.69 13.35 -31.43
CA LYS A 122 -10.96 13.43 -32.71
C LYS A 122 -11.72 12.79 -33.89
N ASN A 123 -12.43 11.70 -33.63
CA ASN A 123 -13.11 10.93 -34.72
C ASN A 123 -14.61 11.17 -34.74
N ASN A 124 -15.15 11.97 -33.82
CA ASN A 124 -16.59 12.10 -33.59
C ASN A 124 -17.30 10.73 -33.47
N SER A 125 -16.59 9.75 -32.88
CA SER A 125 -17.07 8.35 -32.79
C SER A 125 -16.20 7.56 -31.80
N PRO A 126 -16.78 6.69 -30.95
CA PRO A 126 -16.05 5.79 -30.07
C PRO A 126 -15.46 4.54 -30.75
N LYS A 127 -15.76 4.29 -32.02
CA LYS A 127 -15.43 3.02 -32.73
C LYS A 127 -13.97 2.60 -32.66
N ARG A 128 -13.02 3.55 -32.54
CA ARG A 128 -11.57 3.28 -32.51
C ARG A 128 -10.99 3.05 -31.11
N ILE A 129 -11.78 3.16 -30.05
CA ILE A 129 -11.34 2.88 -28.67
C ILE A 129 -10.95 1.40 -28.53
N GLY A 130 -11.73 0.51 -29.17
CA GLY A 130 -11.54 -0.93 -29.05
C GLY A 130 -12.16 -1.53 -27.77
N PRO A 131 -12.02 -2.86 -27.57
CA PRO A 131 -12.77 -3.58 -26.54
C PRO A 131 -12.07 -3.62 -25.17
N PHE A 132 -10.86 -3.07 -25.02
CA PHE A 132 -10.03 -3.27 -23.84
C PHE A 132 -10.09 -2.12 -22.83
N ALA A 133 -10.64 -0.97 -23.20
CA ALA A 133 -10.64 0.23 -22.35
C ALA A 133 -11.50 0.05 -21.09
N VAL A 134 -12.67 -0.57 -21.22
CA VAL A 134 -13.57 -0.79 -20.06
C VAL A 134 -12.89 -1.64 -18.97
N PRO A 135 -12.32 -2.83 -19.26
CA PRO A 135 -11.60 -3.61 -18.26
C PRO A 135 -10.42 -2.87 -17.60
N LYS A 136 -9.70 -2.03 -18.34
CA LYS A 136 -8.59 -1.22 -17.80
C LYS A 136 -9.06 -0.13 -16.86
N ALA A 137 -10.21 0.49 -17.12
CA ALA A 137 -10.67 1.70 -16.43
C ALA A 137 -11.80 1.45 -15.42
N MET A 138 -12.41 0.28 -15.40
CA MET A 138 -13.47 -0.03 -14.41
C MET A 138 -12.92 -0.08 -12.99
N SER A 139 -13.70 0.37 -12.01
CA SER A 139 -13.29 0.43 -10.60
C SER A 139 -12.90 -0.93 -10.01
N SER A 140 -13.42 -2.03 -10.58
CA SER A 140 -13.10 -3.40 -10.18
C SER A 140 -11.94 -4.04 -10.95
N THR A 141 -11.20 -3.27 -11.76
CA THR A 141 -10.11 -3.81 -12.59
C THR A 141 -9.10 -4.63 -11.80
N ALA A 142 -8.74 -4.17 -10.58
CA ALA A 142 -7.72 -4.78 -9.76
C ALA A 142 -8.03 -6.24 -9.39
N SER A 143 -9.26 -6.53 -8.98
CA SER A 143 -9.68 -7.90 -8.63
C SER A 143 -10.09 -8.72 -9.85
N ALA A 144 -10.87 -8.13 -10.77
CA ALA A 144 -11.44 -8.84 -11.88
C ALA A 144 -10.40 -9.38 -12.87
N THR A 145 -9.36 -8.61 -13.17
CA THR A 145 -8.30 -9.03 -14.11
C THR A 145 -7.49 -10.20 -13.55
N LEU A 146 -7.14 -10.15 -12.26
CA LEU A 146 -6.42 -11.25 -11.60
C LEU A 146 -7.31 -12.48 -11.43
N ALA A 147 -8.56 -12.31 -10.97
CA ALA A 147 -9.49 -13.43 -10.79
C ALA A 147 -9.71 -14.18 -12.11
N THR A 148 -9.87 -13.45 -13.21
CA THR A 148 -10.05 -14.05 -14.54
C THR A 148 -8.81 -14.80 -15.00
N TRP A 149 -7.62 -14.21 -14.84
CA TRP A 149 -6.38 -14.83 -15.30
C TRP A 149 -6.00 -16.07 -14.48
N PHE A 150 -6.08 -15.97 -13.15
CA PHE A 150 -5.73 -17.05 -12.23
C PHE A 150 -6.89 -18.01 -11.93
N LYS A 151 -8.05 -17.81 -12.59
CA LYS A 151 -9.25 -18.65 -12.46
C LYS A 151 -9.76 -18.79 -11.03
N ILE A 152 -9.74 -17.70 -10.28
CA ILE A 152 -10.24 -17.66 -8.91
C ILE A 152 -11.77 -17.70 -8.94
N HIS A 153 -12.37 -18.65 -8.22
CA HIS A 153 -13.81 -18.91 -8.22
C HIS A 153 -14.53 -18.50 -6.94
N GLY A 154 -13.80 -18.17 -5.87
CA GLY A 154 -14.38 -17.65 -4.64
C GLY A 154 -14.81 -16.18 -4.77
N VAL A 155 -14.86 -15.49 -3.64
CA VAL A 155 -15.20 -14.06 -3.58
C VAL A 155 -14.28 -13.23 -4.49
N ASN A 156 -14.87 -12.34 -5.30
CA ASN A 156 -14.14 -11.44 -6.20
C ASN A 156 -14.81 -10.08 -6.25
N TYR A 157 -14.23 -9.08 -5.62
CA TYR A 157 -14.60 -7.67 -5.77
C TYR A 157 -13.45 -6.74 -5.37
N SER A 158 -13.58 -5.47 -5.73
CA SER A 158 -12.64 -4.42 -5.36
C SER A 158 -13.25 -3.49 -4.33
N ILE A 159 -12.37 -2.95 -3.47
CA ILE A 159 -12.66 -1.82 -2.59
C ILE A 159 -11.85 -0.63 -3.12
N SER A 160 -12.43 0.57 -3.07
CA SER A 160 -11.74 1.83 -3.31
C SER A 160 -12.05 2.78 -2.15
N SER A 161 -11.01 3.22 -1.45
CA SER A 161 -11.05 4.13 -0.31
C SER A 161 -9.80 5.02 -0.26
N ALA A 162 -9.48 5.61 -1.41
CA ALA A 162 -8.32 6.48 -1.58
C ALA A 162 -7.02 5.81 -1.05
N CYS A 163 -6.26 6.50 -0.20
CA CYS A 163 -4.99 6.00 0.33
C CYS A 163 -5.14 4.82 1.30
N SER A 164 -6.34 4.48 1.75
CA SER A 164 -6.63 3.35 2.63
C SER A 164 -7.10 2.09 1.90
N THR A 165 -7.19 2.15 0.58
CA THR A 165 -7.76 1.10 -0.28
C THR A 165 -7.23 -0.29 0.03
N SER A 166 -5.94 -0.53 -0.12
CA SER A 166 -5.38 -1.89 0.04
C SER A 166 -5.35 -2.36 1.50
N ALA A 167 -5.28 -1.44 2.47
CA ALA A 167 -5.44 -1.79 3.88
C ALA A 167 -6.87 -2.28 4.17
N HIS A 168 -7.89 -1.63 3.63
CA HIS A 168 -9.28 -2.12 3.71
C HIS A 168 -9.46 -3.44 2.97
N CYS A 169 -8.82 -3.64 1.82
CA CYS A 169 -8.84 -4.93 1.12
C CYS A 169 -8.31 -6.05 2.00
N ILE A 170 -7.19 -5.84 2.70
CA ILE A 170 -6.60 -6.82 3.61
C ILE A 170 -7.53 -7.10 4.79
N GLY A 171 -8.06 -6.05 5.44
CA GLY A 171 -8.97 -6.20 6.58
C GLY A 171 -10.26 -6.94 6.22
N ASN A 172 -10.89 -6.59 5.09
CA ASN A 172 -12.09 -7.29 4.63
C ASN A 172 -11.81 -8.74 4.21
N ALA A 173 -10.66 -9.01 3.59
CA ALA A 173 -10.26 -10.37 3.25
C ALA A 173 -10.04 -11.23 4.52
N MET A 174 -9.40 -10.64 5.55
CA MET A 174 -9.28 -11.27 6.88
C MET A 174 -10.66 -11.62 7.44
N GLU A 175 -11.62 -10.71 7.43
CA GLU A 175 -12.98 -10.94 7.91
C GLU A 175 -13.69 -12.06 7.14
N MET A 176 -13.51 -12.16 5.80
CA MET A 176 -14.06 -13.26 5.00
C MET A 176 -13.56 -14.63 5.48
N ILE A 177 -12.28 -14.73 5.84
CA ILE A 177 -11.72 -15.96 6.41
C ILE A 177 -12.24 -16.19 7.82
N GLN A 178 -12.27 -15.16 8.67
CA GLN A 178 -12.77 -15.26 10.05
C GLN A 178 -14.23 -15.75 10.12
N TRP A 179 -15.07 -15.34 9.18
CA TRP A 179 -16.46 -15.77 9.06
C TRP A 179 -16.62 -17.14 8.39
N GLY A 180 -15.53 -17.76 7.96
CA GLY A 180 -15.55 -19.08 7.33
C GLY A 180 -16.07 -19.11 5.89
N LYS A 181 -16.17 -17.93 5.22
CA LYS A 181 -16.59 -17.85 3.83
C LYS A 181 -15.50 -18.27 2.86
N GLN A 182 -14.24 -18.02 3.20
CA GLN A 182 -13.07 -18.40 2.41
C GLN A 182 -12.03 -19.06 3.32
N ASP A 183 -11.12 -19.83 2.75
CA ASP A 183 -9.96 -20.41 3.43
C ASP A 183 -8.66 -19.71 3.02
N VAL A 184 -8.61 -19.23 1.78
CA VAL A 184 -7.51 -18.47 1.20
C VAL A 184 -8.05 -17.20 0.55
N MET A 185 -7.37 -16.07 0.78
CA MET A 185 -7.69 -14.80 0.14
C MET A 185 -6.43 -14.12 -0.38
N PHE A 186 -6.45 -13.70 -1.62
CA PHE A 186 -5.49 -12.73 -2.15
C PHE A 186 -6.01 -11.33 -1.86
N ALA A 187 -5.19 -10.52 -1.18
CA ALA A 187 -5.60 -9.18 -0.76
C ALA A 187 -4.49 -8.15 -0.99
N GLY A 188 -4.87 -6.96 -1.39
CA GLY A 188 -3.94 -5.88 -1.62
C GLY A 188 -4.45 -4.88 -2.65
N GLY A 189 -3.58 -4.44 -3.54
CA GLY A 189 -3.96 -3.47 -4.57
C GLY A 189 -2.79 -2.90 -5.34
N HIS A 190 -3.12 -2.02 -6.25
CA HIS A 190 -2.16 -1.31 -7.09
C HIS A 190 -2.55 0.16 -7.27
N GLU A 191 -1.63 0.93 -7.84
CA GLU A 191 -1.93 2.28 -8.32
C GLU A 191 -1.10 2.56 -9.56
N ASP A 192 -1.75 3.09 -10.60
CA ASP A 192 -1.05 3.66 -11.76
C ASP A 192 -0.24 4.88 -11.32
N LEU A 193 0.89 5.13 -11.95
CA LEU A 193 1.65 6.36 -11.80
C LEU A 193 1.70 7.09 -13.13
N ASP A 194 0.88 8.11 -13.27
CA ASP A 194 0.67 8.81 -14.53
C ASP A 194 0.36 10.29 -14.28
N TRP A 195 0.83 11.17 -15.17
CA TRP A 195 0.56 12.60 -15.05
C TRP A 195 -0.96 12.92 -15.10
N THR A 196 -1.74 12.11 -15.78
CA THR A 196 -3.19 12.30 -15.93
C THR A 196 -3.97 12.14 -14.61
N MET A 197 -3.39 11.46 -13.64
CA MET A 197 -3.91 11.42 -12.26
C MET A 197 -3.18 12.46 -11.39
N SER A 198 -1.86 12.53 -11.53
CA SER A 198 -1.00 13.33 -10.66
C SER A 198 -1.26 14.82 -10.78
N ASN A 199 -1.72 15.30 -11.95
CA ASN A 199 -2.09 16.70 -12.17
C ASN A 199 -3.17 17.20 -11.22
N LEU A 200 -4.06 16.33 -10.74
CA LEU A 200 -5.11 16.70 -9.80
C LEU A 200 -4.51 17.08 -8.42
N PHE A 201 -3.50 16.34 -8.00
CA PHE A 201 -2.79 16.60 -6.73
C PHE A 201 -1.84 17.79 -6.83
N ASP A 202 -1.18 17.99 -7.98
CA ASP A 202 -0.35 19.17 -8.21
C ASP A 202 -1.20 20.44 -8.23
N ALA A 203 -2.37 20.40 -8.87
CA ALA A 203 -3.32 21.52 -8.93
C ALA A 203 -3.82 21.94 -7.54
N MET A 204 -4.04 20.99 -6.63
CA MET A 204 -4.46 21.31 -5.25
C MET A 204 -3.30 21.71 -4.33
N GLY A 205 -2.05 21.65 -4.81
CA GLY A 205 -0.86 22.03 -4.04
C GLY A 205 -0.50 21.06 -2.92
N ALA A 206 -0.88 19.77 -3.05
CA ALA A 206 -0.65 18.76 -2.02
C ALA A 206 0.73 18.09 -2.14
N MET A 207 1.39 18.21 -3.29
CA MET A 207 2.67 17.54 -3.56
C MET A 207 3.87 18.44 -3.24
N SER A 208 4.99 17.81 -2.88
CA SER A 208 6.27 18.47 -2.63
C SER A 208 6.78 19.15 -3.90
N SER A 209 7.16 20.43 -3.81
CA SER A 209 7.65 21.21 -4.95
C SER A 209 8.98 21.92 -4.71
N LYS A 210 9.53 21.86 -3.50
CA LYS A 210 10.77 22.57 -3.13
C LYS A 210 12.04 21.74 -3.41
N TYR A 211 11.91 20.47 -3.76
CA TYR A 211 13.02 19.53 -3.83
C TYR A 211 13.18 18.90 -5.21
N ASN A 212 12.75 19.59 -6.29
CA ASN A 212 12.90 19.10 -7.65
C ASN A 212 14.38 18.85 -8.04
N ASP A 213 15.31 19.66 -7.51
CA ASP A 213 16.75 19.53 -7.74
C ASP A 213 17.43 18.45 -6.88
N THR A 214 16.74 17.98 -5.83
CA THR A 214 17.21 16.93 -4.90
C THR A 214 16.15 15.85 -4.69
N PRO A 215 15.72 15.17 -5.77
CA PRO A 215 14.53 14.30 -5.75
C PRO A 215 14.56 13.25 -4.64
N SER A 216 15.69 12.60 -4.44
CA SER A 216 15.84 11.52 -3.47
C SER A 216 15.52 11.91 -2.02
N THR A 217 15.53 13.20 -1.70
CA THR A 217 15.26 13.74 -0.35
C THR A 217 13.94 14.51 -0.25
N ALA A 218 13.12 14.51 -1.30
CA ALA A 218 11.89 15.29 -1.37
C ALA A 218 10.83 14.85 -0.35
N SER A 219 10.69 13.55 -0.13
CA SER A 219 9.82 13.01 0.91
C SER A 219 10.60 12.92 2.22
N ARG A 220 10.14 13.65 3.24
CA ARG A 220 10.85 13.87 4.51
C ARG A 220 9.89 14.02 5.68
N ALA A 221 9.08 12.99 5.95
CA ALA A 221 8.13 12.99 7.04
C ALA A 221 8.82 13.40 8.36
N TYR A 222 8.15 14.26 9.13
CA TYR A 222 8.60 14.79 10.43
C TYR A 222 9.74 15.82 10.40
N ASP A 223 10.32 16.09 9.24
CA ASP A 223 11.30 17.17 9.09
C ASP A 223 10.60 18.54 9.13
N VAL A 224 11.25 19.54 9.73
CA VAL A 224 10.71 20.91 9.85
C VAL A 224 10.42 21.54 8.49
N SER A 225 11.16 21.13 7.45
CA SER A 225 11.07 21.67 6.09
C SER A 225 10.21 20.85 5.12
N ARG A 226 9.47 19.83 5.62
CA ARG A 226 8.54 19.04 4.79
C ARG A 226 7.48 19.92 4.13
N ASP A 227 7.16 19.68 2.87
CA ASP A 227 6.31 20.60 2.09
C ASP A 227 5.21 19.91 1.27
N GLY A 228 4.97 18.64 1.49
CA GLY A 228 3.96 17.86 0.78
C GLY A 228 4.42 16.43 0.49
N PHE A 229 3.51 15.62 -0.02
CA PHE A 229 3.85 14.25 -0.37
C PHE A 229 4.51 14.15 -1.76
N VAL A 230 5.22 13.06 -1.99
CA VAL A 230 5.71 12.65 -3.32
C VAL A 230 4.84 11.51 -3.81
N ILE A 231 4.19 11.66 -4.96
CA ILE A 231 3.36 10.60 -5.53
C ILE A 231 4.21 9.44 -6.01
N ALA A 232 3.70 8.22 -5.84
CA ALA A 232 4.33 6.99 -6.29
C ALA A 232 3.30 6.03 -6.89
N GLY A 233 3.78 4.98 -7.53
CA GLY A 233 2.96 3.88 -8.02
C GLY A 233 3.43 2.53 -7.49
N GLY A 234 2.83 1.47 -8.01
CA GLY A 234 3.20 0.11 -7.69
C GLY A 234 2.05 -0.80 -7.35
N ALA A 235 2.38 -1.94 -6.76
CA ALA A 235 1.42 -2.95 -6.36
C ALA A 235 1.93 -3.77 -5.18
N GLY A 236 1.02 -4.42 -4.48
CA GLY A 236 1.33 -5.43 -3.49
C GLY A 236 0.19 -6.43 -3.33
N VAL A 237 0.56 -7.65 -3.01
CA VAL A 237 -0.36 -8.76 -2.78
C VAL A 237 0.07 -9.53 -1.53
N LEU A 238 -0.84 -9.75 -0.62
CA LEU A 238 -0.71 -10.69 0.47
C LEU A 238 -1.57 -11.93 0.20
N VAL A 239 -1.05 -13.09 0.52
CA VAL A 239 -1.84 -14.32 0.64
C VAL A 239 -2.25 -14.46 2.10
N LEU A 240 -3.53 -14.33 2.36
CA LEU A 240 -4.14 -14.55 3.67
C LEU A 240 -4.73 -15.95 3.71
N GLU A 241 -4.51 -16.66 4.79
CA GLU A 241 -4.92 -18.06 4.91
C GLU A 241 -5.44 -18.36 6.31
N GLU A 242 -6.42 -19.22 6.39
CA GLU A 242 -6.88 -19.74 7.67
C GLU A 242 -5.76 -20.57 8.32
N LEU A 243 -5.53 -20.37 9.61
CA LEU A 243 -4.37 -20.90 10.31
C LEU A 243 -4.25 -22.44 10.23
N GLU A 244 -5.34 -23.16 10.47
CA GLU A 244 -5.27 -24.64 10.45
C GLU A 244 -5.13 -25.17 9.02
N HIS A 245 -5.69 -24.47 8.03
CA HIS A 245 -5.46 -24.77 6.61
C HIS A 245 -3.97 -24.57 6.27
N ALA A 246 -3.35 -23.46 6.69
CA ALA A 246 -1.94 -23.20 6.49
C ALA A 246 -1.04 -24.25 7.14
N LYS A 247 -1.34 -24.62 8.39
CA LYS A 247 -0.61 -25.66 9.13
C LYS A 247 -0.72 -27.03 8.45
N ALA A 248 -1.91 -27.40 8.00
CA ALA A 248 -2.16 -28.71 7.37
C ALA A 248 -1.31 -28.95 6.11
N ARG A 249 -0.96 -27.88 5.37
CA ARG A 249 -0.10 -27.95 4.19
C ARG A 249 1.37 -27.61 4.47
N GLY A 250 1.73 -27.33 5.74
CA GLY A 250 3.09 -26.95 6.12
C GLY A 250 3.54 -25.59 5.57
N ALA A 251 2.62 -24.64 5.44
CA ALA A 251 2.91 -23.33 4.90
C ALA A 251 3.90 -22.55 5.77
N LYS A 252 4.76 -21.75 5.13
CA LYS A 252 5.49 -20.68 5.80
C LYS A 252 4.50 -19.64 6.29
N ILE A 253 4.64 -19.19 7.52
CA ILE A 253 3.82 -18.14 8.11
C ILE A 253 4.69 -16.94 8.41
N TYR A 254 4.40 -15.79 7.81
CA TYR A 254 5.06 -14.51 8.08
C TYR A 254 4.62 -13.92 9.41
N ALA A 255 3.31 -13.84 9.61
CA ALA A 255 2.68 -13.31 10.80
C ALA A 255 1.20 -13.70 10.83
N GLU A 256 0.57 -13.51 11.97
CA GLU A 256 -0.89 -13.52 12.12
C GLU A 256 -1.43 -12.09 12.04
N ILE A 257 -2.55 -11.88 11.36
CA ILE A 257 -3.28 -10.62 11.40
C ILE A 257 -4.20 -10.65 12.61
N THR A 258 -3.84 -9.91 13.65
CA THR A 258 -4.56 -9.95 14.93
C THR A 258 -5.44 -8.74 15.17
N GLY A 259 -5.30 -7.69 14.38
CA GLY A 259 -6.11 -6.49 14.51
C GLY A 259 -6.42 -5.81 13.18
N TYR A 260 -7.63 -5.31 13.08
CA TYR A 260 -8.12 -4.47 12.00
C TYR A 260 -9.09 -3.43 12.55
N GLY A 261 -8.85 -2.18 12.19
CA GLY A 261 -9.75 -1.06 12.47
C GLY A 261 -10.12 -0.34 11.18
N ALA A 262 -11.36 0.09 11.09
CA ALA A 262 -11.86 0.90 9.98
C ALA A 262 -12.84 1.94 10.52
N THR A 263 -12.56 3.23 10.28
CA THR A 263 -13.39 4.33 10.74
C THR A 263 -13.51 5.44 9.69
N SER A 264 -14.49 6.30 9.88
CA SER A 264 -14.62 7.54 9.13
C SER A 264 -14.44 8.74 10.06
N ASP A 265 -13.70 9.76 9.60
CA ASP A 265 -13.62 11.03 10.30
C ASP A 265 -14.95 11.78 10.30
N GLY A 266 -15.69 11.72 9.19
CA GLY A 266 -16.92 12.48 9.02
C GLY A 266 -16.74 14.00 9.22
N TYR A 267 -15.58 14.53 8.87
CA TYR A 267 -15.15 15.88 9.20
C TYR A 267 -14.90 16.74 7.96
N ASP A 268 -13.88 16.44 7.18
CA ASP A 268 -13.46 17.19 6.00
C ASP A 268 -12.98 16.25 4.89
N MET A 269 -13.10 16.67 3.63
CA MET A 269 -12.71 15.83 2.49
C MET A 269 -11.21 15.67 2.35
N VAL A 270 -10.40 16.60 2.83
CA VAL A 270 -8.96 16.65 2.63
C VAL A 270 -8.20 16.67 3.96
N ALA A 271 -8.63 17.51 4.90
CA ALA A 271 -7.95 17.68 6.18
C ALA A 271 -8.34 16.56 7.18
N PRO A 272 -7.37 15.81 7.74
CA PRO A 272 -7.66 14.81 8.75
C PRO A 272 -8.07 15.44 10.08
N SER A 273 -9.05 14.84 10.76
CA SER A 273 -9.45 15.28 12.11
C SER A 273 -8.45 14.85 13.18
N GLY A 274 -7.81 13.71 13.00
CA GLY A 274 -7.03 12.98 14.01
C GLY A 274 -7.90 12.11 14.92
N GLU A 275 -9.15 12.45 15.15
CA GLU A 275 -10.07 11.71 16.02
C GLU A 275 -10.46 10.36 15.42
N GLY A 276 -10.75 10.31 14.11
CA GLY A 276 -11.03 9.07 13.41
C GLY A 276 -9.84 8.11 13.43
N ALA A 277 -8.62 8.63 13.34
CA ALA A 277 -7.38 7.84 13.46
C ALA A 277 -7.25 7.23 14.87
N ILE A 278 -7.57 7.96 15.92
CA ILE A 278 -7.60 7.46 17.31
C ILE A 278 -8.56 6.27 17.43
N ARG A 279 -9.80 6.44 16.98
CA ARG A 279 -10.80 5.35 17.01
C ARG A 279 -10.36 4.15 16.19
N CYS A 280 -9.77 4.38 15.02
CA CYS A 280 -9.29 3.34 14.13
C CYS A 280 -8.21 2.48 14.79
N MET A 281 -7.17 3.10 15.35
CA MET A 281 -6.12 2.40 16.09
C MET A 281 -6.68 1.67 17.30
N ARG A 282 -7.56 2.28 18.08
CA ARG A 282 -8.20 1.63 19.24
C ARG A 282 -9.02 0.40 18.83
N GLN A 283 -9.76 0.45 17.71
CA GLN A 283 -10.47 -0.73 17.18
C GLN A 283 -9.50 -1.85 16.80
N ALA A 284 -8.44 -1.53 16.07
CA ALA A 284 -7.44 -2.53 15.68
C ALA A 284 -6.75 -3.17 16.89
N LEU A 285 -6.46 -2.40 17.92
CA LEU A 285 -5.79 -2.85 19.13
C LEU A 285 -6.70 -3.66 20.07
N ALA A 286 -8.02 -3.57 19.93
CA ALA A 286 -8.98 -4.25 20.82
C ALA A 286 -8.84 -5.78 20.83
N THR A 287 -8.29 -6.37 19.79
CA THR A 287 -8.09 -7.83 19.64
C THR A 287 -6.61 -8.24 19.78
N VAL A 288 -5.72 -7.28 19.98
CA VAL A 288 -4.28 -7.50 20.05
C VAL A 288 -3.86 -7.81 21.50
N LYS A 289 -2.99 -8.78 21.67
CA LYS A 289 -2.38 -9.11 22.97
C LYS A 289 -0.93 -8.64 23.02
N GLY A 290 -0.57 -8.01 24.12
CA GLY A 290 0.78 -7.48 24.28
C GLY A 290 0.95 -6.05 23.76
N GLU A 291 2.19 -5.61 23.67
CA GLU A 291 2.56 -4.25 23.25
C GLU A 291 2.85 -4.23 21.74
N VAL A 292 2.74 -3.05 21.14
CA VAL A 292 3.19 -2.80 19.77
C VAL A 292 4.66 -2.39 19.82
N ASP A 293 5.49 -3.01 18.99
CA ASP A 293 6.92 -2.71 18.94
C ASP A 293 7.23 -1.61 17.91
N TYR A 294 6.49 -1.61 16.81
CA TYR A 294 6.75 -0.76 15.67
C TYR A 294 5.46 -0.31 14.99
N VAL A 295 5.39 0.98 14.66
CA VAL A 295 4.32 1.58 13.84
C VAL A 295 4.88 2.05 12.53
N ASN A 296 4.38 1.49 11.42
CA ASN A 296 4.49 2.07 10.10
C ASN A 296 3.38 3.11 9.96
N THR A 297 3.74 4.37 9.98
CA THR A 297 2.78 5.45 9.93
C THR A 297 2.28 5.72 8.51
N HIS A 298 1.14 6.37 8.40
CA HIS A 298 0.73 6.97 7.13
C HIS A 298 1.72 8.03 6.68
N GLY A 299 2.18 8.89 7.55
CA GLY A 299 3.36 9.77 7.45
C GLY A 299 3.72 10.23 6.03
N THR A 300 2.90 11.09 5.44
CA THR A 300 3.01 11.47 4.01
C THR A 300 3.99 12.59 3.73
N SER A 301 4.68 13.12 4.74
CA SER A 301 5.54 14.32 4.60
C SER A 301 4.73 15.60 4.35
N THR A 302 3.49 15.62 4.83
CA THR A 302 2.64 16.82 4.80
C THR A 302 2.63 17.49 6.18
N PRO A 303 2.69 18.83 6.26
CA PRO A 303 2.72 19.53 7.55
C PRO A 303 1.55 19.14 8.46
N VAL A 304 0.33 19.18 7.96
CA VAL A 304 -0.88 18.88 8.74
C VAL A 304 -1.05 17.40 9.01
N GLY A 305 -0.81 16.54 8.00
CA GLY A 305 -1.03 15.10 8.11
C GLY A 305 -0.14 14.46 9.16
N ASP A 306 1.16 14.73 9.12
CA ASP A 306 2.13 14.19 10.05
C ASP A 306 1.82 14.61 11.50
N SER A 307 1.47 15.89 11.71
CA SER A 307 1.10 16.42 13.03
C SER A 307 -0.15 15.75 13.60
N LYS A 308 -1.19 15.59 12.80
CA LYS A 308 -2.44 14.94 13.23
C LYS A 308 -2.26 13.48 13.58
N GLU A 309 -1.48 12.75 12.79
CA GLU A 309 -1.21 11.34 13.05
C GLU A 309 -0.39 11.13 14.32
N ILE A 310 0.68 11.91 14.51
CA ILE A 310 1.50 11.82 15.75
C ILE A 310 0.67 12.22 16.97
N GLY A 311 -0.18 13.22 16.87
CA GLY A 311 -1.14 13.55 17.93
C GLY A 311 -2.05 12.39 18.29
N ALA A 312 -2.58 11.68 17.29
CA ALA A 312 -3.40 10.49 17.49
C ALA A 312 -2.62 9.33 18.12
N ILE A 313 -1.38 9.11 17.70
CA ILE A 313 -0.49 8.08 18.27
C ILE A 313 -0.20 8.38 19.75
N ARG A 314 0.10 9.63 20.10
CA ARG A 314 0.29 10.05 21.49
C ARG A 314 -0.94 9.76 22.35
N GLU A 315 -2.14 10.04 21.83
CA GLU A 315 -3.40 9.80 22.55
C GLU A 315 -3.68 8.30 22.75
N VAL A 316 -3.32 7.45 21.76
CA VAL A 316 -3.56 6.00 21.83
C VAL A 316 -2.54 5.31 22.75
N PHE A 317 -1.26 5.66 22.64
CA PHE A 317 -0.19 4.93 23.33
C PHE A 317 0.29 5.59 24.62
N GLY A 318 -0.07 6.85 24.88
CA GLY A 318 0.32 7.57 26.09
C GLY A 318 1.85 7.60 26.29
N ASN A 319 2.30 7.06 27.40
CA ASN A 319 3.73 7.03 27.75
C ASN A 319 4.51 5.85 27.14
N LYS A 320 3.85 4.97 26.39
CA LYS A 320 4.45 3.76 25.79
C LYS A 320 4.36 3.79 24.25
N ILE A 321 4.79 4.89 23.66
CA ILE A 321 4.80 5.04 22.21
C ILE A 321 5.82 4.08 21.60
N PRO A 322 5.43 3.21 20.64
CA PRO A 322 6.34 2.31 19.93
C PRO A 322 7.33 3.08 19.05
N HIS A 323 8.30 2.38 18.47
CA HIS A 323 9.14 2.95 17.41
C HIS A 323 8.28 3.38 16.21
N ILE A 324 8.50 4.61 15.76
CA ILE A 324 7.73 5.25 14.67
C ILE A 324 8.61 5.36 13.43
N GLN A 325 8.08 4.94 12.29
CA GLN A 325 8.72 5.13 10.99
C GLN A 325 7.70 5.46 9.91
N SER A 326 8.04 6.40 9.04
CA SER A 326 7.40 6.54 7.73
C SER A 326 8.32 6.01 6.64
N THR A 327 7.94 4.88 6.03
CA THR A 327 8.63 4.35 4.84
C THR A 327 8.44 5.21 3.60
N LYS A 328 7.43 6.08 3.60
CA LYS A 328 7.17 7.02 2.48
C LYS A 328 8.31 8.02 2.26
N SER A 329 9.17 8.23 3.25
CA SER A 329 10.40 9.00 3.04
C SER A 329 11.33 8.40 1.98
N LEU A 330 11.25 7.08 1.77
CA LEU A 330 12.01 6.38 0.72
C LEU A 330 11.15 6.09 -0.52
N THR A 331 9.89 5.72 -0.32
CA THR A 331 9.05 5.16 -1.37
C THR A 331 8.22 6.19 -2.12
N GLY A 332 7.94 7.34 -1.50
CA GLY A 332 6.81 8.16 -1.87
C GLY A 332 5.48 7.53 -1.45
N HIS A 333 4.39 8.13 -1.86
CA HIS A 333 3.03 7.73 -1.53
C HIS A 333 2.32 7.10 -2.73
N SER A 334 2.17 5.79 -2.72
CA SER A 334 1.55 5.00 -3.80
C SER A 334 0.02 4.90 -3.68
N LEU A 335 -0.61 5.85 -3.00
CA LEU A 335 -2.07 6.00 -2.87
C LEU A 335 -2.77 4.68 -2.45
N GLY A 336 -3.59 4.10 -3.34
CA GLY A 336 -4.33 2.88 -3.04
C GLY A 336 -3.47 1.63 -2.83
N ALA A 337 -2.24 1.61 -3.33
CA ALA A 337 -1.27 0.52 -3.09
C ALA A 337 -0.50 0.68 -1.77
N ALA A 338 -0.54 1.86 -1.13
CA ALA A 338 0.30 2.16 0.02
C ALA A 338 0.10 1.19 1.19
N GLY A 339 -1.15 0.87 1.53
CA GLY A 339 -1.45 0.04 2.70
C GLY A 339 -0.87 -1.38 2.60
N VAL A 340 -0.95 -2.02 1.45
CA VAL A 340 -0.38 -3.36 1.26
C VAL A 340 1.15 -3.31 1.15
N GLN A 341 1.72 -2.31 0.48
CA GLN A 341 3.17 -2.16 0.42
C GLN A 341 3.75 -1.95 1.82
N GLU A 342 3.15 -1.10 2.63
CA GLU A 342 3.58 -0.82 4.01
C GLU A 342 3.39 -2.01 4.94
N SER A 343 2.33 -2.80 4.76
CA SER A 343 2.17 -4.08 5.44
C SER A 343 3.33 -5.02 5.10
N ILE A 344 3.70 -5.12 3.83
CA ILE A 344 4.83 -5.94 3.38
C ILE A 344 6.15 -5.41 3.94
N TYR A 345 6.38 -4.10 3.95
CA TYR A 345 7.60 -3.52 4.55
C TYR A 345 7.72 -3.90 6.05
N GLY A 346 6.63 -3.78 6.80
CA GLY A 346 6.59 -4.19 8.20
C GLY A 346 6.92 -5.66 8.40
N LEU A 347 6.33 -6.53 7.59
CA LEU A 347 6.59 -7.99 7.62
C LEU A 347 8.03 -8.33 7.25
N LEU A 348 8.60 -7.69 6.24
CA LEU A 348 9.99 -7.91 5.83
C LEU A 348 10.98 -7.45 6.92
N MET A 349 10.75 -6.30 7.55
CA MET A 349 11.57 -5.82 8.66
C MET A 349 11.44 -6.72 9.90
N MET A 350 10.22 -7.21 10.20
CA MET A 350 9.99 -8.20 11.26
C MET A 350 10.80 -9.48 11.02
N GLN A 351 10.80 -10.00 9.80
CA GLN A 351 11.56 -11.20 9.44
C GLN A 351 13.07 -10.97 9.47
N ALA A 352 13.53 -9.84 8.98
CA ALA A 352 14.94 -9.50 8.86
C ALA A 352 15.56 -8.91 10.14
N GLY A 353 14.75 -8.63 11.17
CA GLY A 353 15.21 -8.18 12.49
C GLY A 353 15.80 -6.77 12.50
N PHE A 354 15.21 -5.82 11.78
CA PHE A 354 15.63 -4.42 11.84
C PHE A 354 14.43 -3.48 11.69
N ILE A 355 14.57 -2.23 12.14
CA ILE A 355 13.65 -1.15 11.83
C ILE A 355 14.43 -0.13 11.00
N GLY A 356 13.96 0.13 9.77
CA GLY A 356 14.52 1.14 8.89
C GLY A 356 14.30 2.56 9.43
N GLU A 357 15.02 3.52 8.91
CA GLU A 357 14.87 4.91 9.34
C GLU A 357 13.73 5.63 8.60
N SER A 358 13.09 6.58 9.29
CA SER A 358 12.38 7.68 8.63
C SER A 358 13.42 8.59 8.04
N ALA A 359 13.73 8.38 6.75
CA ALA A 359 14.85 9.03 6.09
C ALA A 359 14.63 10.54 5.90
N HIS A 360 15.74 11.25 5.68
CA HIS A 360 15.80 12.66 5.27
C HIS A 360 15.34 13.67 6.33
N ILE A 361 15.29 13.28 7.60
CA ILE A 361 15.09 14.23 8.70
C ILE A 361 16.44 14.89 9.00
N THR A 362 16.62 16.11 8.46
CA THR A 362 17.81 16.95 8.74
C THR A 362 17.63 17.71 10.04
N GLU A 363 16.41 18.18 10.29
CA GLU A 363 15.99 18.84 11.52
C GLU A 363 14.60 18.35 11.89
N LEU A 364 14.50 17.67 13.04
CA LEU A 364 13.20 17.20 13.52
C LEU A 364 12.33 18.41 13.88
N ASP A 365 11.09 18.41 13.38
CA ASP A 365 10.14 19.43 13.78
C ASP A 365 9.93 19.36 15.31
N PRO A 366 10.11 20.47 16.05
CA PRO A 366 9.97 20.49 17.51
C PRO A 366 8.61 19.99 18.02
N GLU A 367 7.58 20.00 17.19
CA GLU A 367 6.27 19.42 17.52
C GLU A 367 6.37 17.91 17.84
N PHE A 368 7.37 17.23 17.30
CA PHE A 368 7.57 15.80 17.49
C PHE A 368 8.58 15.44 18.58
N ASP A 369 9.04 16.40 19.35
CA ASP A 369 9.97 16.15 20.47
C ASP A 369 9.41 15.09 21.43
N GLY A 370 10.28 14.16 21.81
CA GLY A 370 9.94 13.05 22.72
C GLY A 370 9.22 11.87 22.05
N VAL A 371 8.90 11.94 20.75
CA VAL A 371 8.37 10.79 20.00
C VAL A 371 9.53 9.93 19.50
N PRO A 372 9.49 8.60 19.67
CA PRO A 372 10.58 7.70 19.27
C PRO A 372 10.57 7.45 17.76
N ILE A 373 10.69 8.52 16.96
CA ILE A 373 10.85 8.46 15.52
C ILE A 373 12.24 7.88 15.21
N VAL A 374 12.28 6.81 14.44
CA VAL A 374 13.52 6.14 14.07
C VAL A 374 14.25 6.97 13.02
N ARG A 375 15.30 7.67 13.42
CA ARG A 375 16.15 8.51 12.55
C ARG A 375 17.43 7.82 12.08
N LYS A 376 17.74 6.66 12.65
CA LYS A 376 18.83 5.76 12.25
C LYS A 376 18.32 4.34 12.39
N ARG A 377 18.67 3.48 11.44
CA ARG A 377 18.28 2.06 11.46
C ARG A 377 18.63 1.41 12.79
N ILE A 378 17.69 0.65 13.31
CA ILE A 378 17.85 -0.19 14.48
C ILE A 378 18.09 -1.63 14.00
N ASP A 379 19.31 -2.14 14.18
CA ASP A 379 19.66 -3.53 13.87
C ASP A 379 19.35 -4.46 15.05
N ASN A 380 19.16 -5.75 14.76
CA ASN A 380 18.80 -6.77 15.75
C ASN A 380 17.53 -6.41 16.55
N ALA A 381 16.62 -5.70 15.91
CA ALA A 381 15.35 -5.34 16.52
C ALA A 381 14.47 -6.58 16.68
N LYS A 382 13.96 -6.78 17.89
CA LYS A 382 12.93 -7.77 18.14
C LYS A 382 11.58 -7.12 17.88
N ILE A 383 10.97 -7.48 16.74
CA ILE A 383 9.66 -6.97 16.34
C ILE A 383 8.68 -8.15 16.40
N ASP A 384 7.84 -8.19 17.41
CA ASP A 384 6.80 -9.19 17.56
C ASP A 384 5.43 -8.67 17.11
N THR A 385 5.21 -7.34 17.19
CA THR A 385 3.95 -6.70 16.81
C THR A 385 4.21 -5.44 15.97
N VAL A 386 3.66 -5.43 14.76
CA VAL A 386 3.67 -4.30 13.82
C VAL A 386 2.26 -3.74 13.68
N LEU A 387 2.13 -2.43 13.80
CA LEU A 387 0.91 -1.69 13.47
C LEU A 387 1.16 -0.86 12.21
N SER A 388 0.25 -0.91 11.25
CA SER A 388 0.31 -0.13 10.00
C SER A 388 -0.94 0.74 9.84
N ASN A 389 -0.73 2.03 9.63
CA ASN A 389 -1.79 3.02 9.47
C ASN A 389 -1.93 3.46 8.00
N SER A 390 -3.15 3.62 7.55
CA SER A 390 -3.50 4.22 6.26
C SER A 390 -4.68 5.16 6.44
N PHE A 391 -4.50 6.45 6.13
CA PHE A 391 -5.51 7.48 6.31
C PHE A 391 -5.74 8.22 4.98
N GLY A 392 -6.91 8.04 4.38
CA GLY A 392 -7.23 8.53 3.04
C GLY A 392 -8.07 9.81 3.03
N PHE A 393 -7.99 10.55 1.94
CA PHE A 393 -8.92 11.63 1.65
C PHE A 393 -10.37 11.15 1.75
N GLY A 394 -11.27 12.02 2.22
CA GLY A 394 -12.63 11.64 2.60
C GLY A 394 -12.74 11.14 4.03
N GLY A 395 -11.63 11.17 4.80
CA GLY A 395 -11.60 10.70 6.19
C GLY A 395 -11.74 9.20 6.35
N THR A 396 -11.28 8.42 5.36
CA THR A 396 -11.29 6.95 5.42
C THR A 396 -10.04 6.46 6.11
N ASN A 397 -10.20 5.79 7.24
CA ASN A 397 -9.08 5.32 8.06
C ASN A 397 -9.06 3.79 8.13
N ALA A 398 -7.86 3.22 8.00
CA ALA A 398 -7.60 1.81 8.20
C ALA A 398 -6.35 1.61 9.05
N THR A 399 -6.41 0.69 10.00
CA THR A 399 -5.26 0.25 10.80
C THR A 399 -5.22 -1.27 10.80
N LEU A 400 -4.05 -1.83 10.50
CA LEU A 400 -3.79 -3.27 10.54
C LEU A 400 -2.75 -3.58 11.60
N VAL A 401 -2.89 -4.72 12.28
CA VAL A 401 -1.89 -5.21 13.23
C VAL A 401 -1.50 -6.64 12.88
N PHE A 402 -0.20 -6.82 12.75
CA PHE A 402 0.45 -8.10 12.46
C PHE A 402 1.27 -8.52 13.67
N GLN A 403 1.10 -9.76 14.11
CA GLN A 403 1.88 -10.32 15.21
C GLN A 403 2.65 -11.55 14.76
N ARG A 404 3.87 -11.69 15.24
CA ARG A 404 4.70 -12.87 14.99
C ARG A 404 3.94 -14.13 15.43
N HIS A 405 3.90 -15.11 14.57
CA HIS A 405 3.32 -16.42 14.90
C HIS A 405 4.40 -17.29 15.56
N ASN A 406 4.11 -17.76 16.75
CA ASN A 406 5.04 -18.57 17.56
C ASN A 406 4.60 -20.05 17.65
N GLY A 407 4.09 -20.61 16.56
CA GLY A 407 3.73 -22.04 16.45
C GLY A 407 2.32 -22.38 16.90
#